data_16a66f6487f7ad245564e48a6c7d86aa
#
_entry.id   16a66f6487f7ad245564e48a6c7d86aa
#
_cell.length_a   1.000
_cell.length_b   1.000
_cell.length_c   1.000
_cell.angle_alpha   90.00
_cell.angle_beta   90.00
_cell.angle_gamma   90.00
#
_symmetry.space_group_name_H-M   'P 1'
#
loop_
_entity.id
_entity.type
_entity.pdbx_description
1 polymer ?
#
loop_
_entity_poly.entity_id
_entity_poly.type
_entity_poly.pdbx_seq_one_letter_code
_entity_poly.pdbx_strand_id
1 'polypeptide(L)'
;MESKYSFIKNGSNIMPIPSGSSYSLVAGKVYELHNTQLDQPCLEEVDDFKFPEKYYLSEADKKFMAKVVNTYNKTDKLTTGVLFSGLKGSGKTLMAKKTAMESGLPIITINAAVRASDIEDFFAHVSDDVCIIMDELDKNWYLPALLGFFDGAKPTCKKLILCTANDEKDINTYLNDRCSRIRYKRKFNSIDKNVAKTVLSEYFDTEESIEGAAEFCCSAMSIVSYDNVVVFGEEHKNNPNSDFDEILNDLNIARK
;
A
#
# COMPACT_ATOMS: atom_id res chain seq x y z
N MET A 1 4.42 16.01 28.35
CA MET A 1 4.47 14.72 29.08
C MET A 1 5.69 14.02 28.58
N GLU A 2 6.65 13.69 29.45
CA GLU A 2 7.78 12.85 29.05
C GLU A 2 7.26 11.48 28.66
N SER A 3 7.71 10.96 27.52
CA SER A 3 7.38 9.61 27.06
C SER A 3 7.84 8.60 28.11
N LYS A 4 6.96 7.71 28.57
CA LYS A 4 7.31 6.63 29.50
C LYS A 4 8.16 5.53 28.87
N TYR A 5 8.34 5.55 27.56
CA TYR A 5 9.01 4.51 26.78
C TYR A 5 9.94 5.14 25.75
N SER A 6 11.01 4.43 25.49
CA SER A 6 12.01 4.71 24.47
C SER A 6 12.24 3.43 23.67
N PHE A 7 12.95 3.52 22.54
CA PHE A 7 13.35 2.34 21.77
C PHE A 7 14.80 1.99 22.01
N ILE A 8 15.11 0.69 22.06
CA ILE A 8 16.49 0.19 21.95
C ILE A 8 16.65 -0.55 20.62
N LYS A 9 17.84 -0.36 20.02
CA LYS A 9 18.26 -1.10 18.83
C LYS A 9 19.31 -2.12 19.24
N ASN A 10 19.04 -3.40 18.90
CA ASN A 10 19.99 -4.50 19.10
C ASN A 10 20.15 -5.23 17.76
N GLY A 11 21.25 -4.97 17.06
CA GLY A 11 21.43 -5.37 15.67
C GLY A 11 20.39 -4.68 14.77
N SER A 12 19.60 -5.45 14.02
CA SER A 12 18.48 -4.98 13.20
C SER A 12 17.17 -4.80 14.00
N ASN A 13 17.07 -5.34 15.21
CA ASN A 13 15.85 -5.32 16.01
C ASN A 13 15.68 -4.05 16.83
N ILE A 14 14.47 -3.48 16.82
CA ILE A 14 14.10 -2.27 17.56
C ILE A 14 12.90 -2.61 18.46
N MET A 15 13.08 -2.45 19.77
CA MET A 15 12.08 -2.80 20.78
C MET A 15 11.77 -1.62 21.69
N PRO A 16 10.50 -1.42 22.10
CA PRO A 16 10.16 -0.41 23.11
C PRO A 16 10.68 -0.86 24.49
N ILE A 17 11.25 0.08 25.24
CA ILE A 17 11.69 -0.12 26.62
C ILE A 17 11.19 1.00 27.52
N PRO A 18 11.05 0.75 28.85
CA PRO A 18 10.84 1.83 29.81
C PRO A 18 11.97 2.88 29.72
N SER A 19 11.61 4.15 29.84
CA SER A 19 12.50 5.31 29.57
C SER A 19 13.84 5.25 30.29
N GLY A 20 14.90 5.42 29.52
CA GLY A 20 16.30 5.47 30.00
C GLY A 20 17.36 5.36 28.92
N SER A 21 17.03 4.82 27.75
CA SER A 21 17.88 4.77 26.57
C SER A 21 17.00 4.95 25.32
N SER A 22 17.29 5.97 24.52
CA SER A 22 16.38 6.39 23.44
C SER A 22 16.90 6.02 22.06
N TYR A 23 16.13 5.26 21.29
CA TYR A 23 16.19 5.24 19.84
C TYR A 23 14.88 5.82 19.32
N SER A 24 14.95 6.91 18.57
CA SER A 24 13.78 7.48 17.89
C SER A 24 13.67 6.90 16.49
N LEU A 25 12.45 6.57 16.07
CA LEU A 25 12.23 6.14 14.70
C LEU A 25 12.57 7.29 13.73
N VAL A 26 13.24 6.95 12.63
CA VAL A 26 13.73 7.95 11.67
C VAL A 26 12.66 8.20 10.62
N ALA A 27 12.31 9.46 10.40
CA ALA A 27 11.36 9.89 9.36
C ALA A 27 11.79 9.39 7.98
N GLY A 28 10.84 8.82 7.23
CA GLY A 28 11.06 8.26 5.90
C GLY A 28 11.73 6.89 5.86
N LYS A 29 12.23 6.37 6.99
CA LYS A 29 12.76 5.00 7.07
C LYS A 29 11.64 3.98 7.18
N VAL A 30 11.91 2.77 6.65
CA VAL A 30 10.97 1.65 6.64
C VAL A 30 11.38 0.62 7.68
N TYR A 31 10.41 0.20 8.45
CA TYR A 31 10.53 -0.80 9.50
C TYR A 31 9.49 -1.90 9.26
N GLU A 32 9.81 -3.14 9.59
CA GLU A 32 8.87 -4.24 9.59
C GLU A 32 8.58 -4.69 11.02
N LEU A 33 7.28 -4.79 11.37
CA LEU A 33 6.85 -5.36 12.64
C LEU A 33 6.82 -6.88 12.53
N HIS A 34 7.55 -7.56 13.39
CA HIS A 34 7.58 -9.01 13.48
C HIS A 34 7.73 -9.47 14.94
N ASN A 35 7.54 -10.76 15.20
CA ASN A 35 7.80 -11.33 16.50
C ASN A 35 9.21 -11.90 16.56
N THR A 36 9.91 -11.68 17.68
CA THR A 36 11.19 -12.36 17.98
C THR A 36 10.99 -13.85 18.19
N GLN A 37 12.08 -14.62 18.29
CA GLN A 37 12.04 -16.04 18.67
C GLN A 37 11.39 -16.29 20.05
N LEU A 38 11.35 -15.27 20.91
CA LEU A 38 10.68 -15.31 22.21
C LEU A 38 9.22 -14.82 22.14
N ASP A 39 8.66 -14.72 20.94
CA ASP A 39 7.29 -14.29 20.67
C ASP A 39 6.98 -12.86 21.17
N GLN A 40 7.97 -11.97 21.15
CA GLN A 40 7.82 -10.55 21.50
C GLN A 40 7.82 -9.68 20.25
N PRO A 41 6.86 -8.74 20.10
CA PRO A 41 6.81 -7.85 18.96
C PRO A 41 7.98 -6.86 18.98
N CYS A 42 8.66 -6.72 17.84
CA CYS A 42 9.76 -5.77 17.65
C CYS A 42 9.77 -5.24 16.21
N LEU A 43 10.50 -4.14 15.97
CA LEU A 43 10.75 -3.61 14.64
C LEU A 43 12.13 -4.04 14.15
N GLU A 44 12.21 -4.35 12.87
CA GLU A 44 13.45 -4.46 12.12
C GLU A 44 13.51 -3.32 11.09
N GLU A 45 14.63 -2.58 11.04
CA GLU A 45 14.85 -1.62 9.97
C GLU A 45 15.17 -2.38 8.68
N VAL A 46 14.34 -2.18 7.65
CA VAL A 46 14.47 -2.84 6.36
C VAL A 46 14.88 -1.85 5.28
N ASP A 47 15.25 -2.35 4.11
CA ASP A 47 15.58 -1.50 2.96
C ASP A 47 14.42 -0.55 2.60
N ASP A 48 14.80 0.62 2.09
CA ASP A 48 13.83 1.58 1.55
C ASP A 48 13.03 0.95 0.40
N PHE A 49 11.78 1.39 0.21
CA PHE A 49 10.94 0.86 -0.86
C PHE A 49 11.59 1.00 -2.22
N LYS A 50 11.72 -0.12 -2.93
CA LYS A 50 12.10 -0.13 -4.34
C LYS A 50 10.85 0.13 -5.18
N PHE A 51 10.91 1.14 -6.02
CA PHE A 51 9.85 1.45 -6.98
C PHE A 51 10.31 1.03 -8.38
N PRO A 52 9.39 0.63 -9.26
CA PRO A 52 9.70 0.49 -10.68
C PRO A 52 10.31 1.78 -11.21
N GLU A 53 11.27 1.70 -12.14
CA GLU A 53 11.84 2.89 -12.79
C GLU A 53 10.75 3.78 -13.38
N LYS A 54 9.70 3.16 -13.90
CA LYS A 54 8.54 3.82 -14.48
C LYS A 54 7.28 3.36 -13.76
N TYR A 55 6.48 4.32 -13.38
CA TYR A 55 5.15 4.10 -12.81
C TYR A 55 4.25 5.28 -13.15
N TYR A 56 2.98 4.99 -13.30
CA TYR A 56 1.99 5.98 -13.71
C TYR A 56 1.08 6.32 -12.55
N LEU A 57 1.07 7.59 -12.16
CA LEU A 57 0.12 8.16 -11.21
C LEU A 57 -0.66 9.26 -11.92
N SER A 58 -1.97 9.13 -11.97
CA SER A 58 -2.82 10.19 -12.51
C SER A 58 -2.76 11.45 -11.64
N GLU A 59 -3.08 12.60 -12.21
CA GLU A 59 -3.19 13.84 -11.44
C GLU A 59 -4.26 13.73 -10.32
N ALA A 60 -5.29 12.91 -10.53
CA ALA A 60 -6.29 12.61 -9.52
C ALA A 60 -5.68 11.82 -8.34
N ASP A 61 -4.76 10.90 -8.62
CA ASP A 61 -4.06 10.12 -7.59
C ASP A 61 -3.10 10.99 -6.79
N LYS A 62 -2.33 11.83 -7.44
CA LYS A 62 -1.44 12.81 -6.79
C LYS A 62 -2.21 13.75 -5.87
N LYS A 63 -3.34 14.29 -6.35
CA LYS A 63 -4.24 15.14 -5.53
C LYS A 63 -4.84 14.38 -4.35
N PHE A 64 -5.18 13.11 -4.55
CA PHE A 64 -5.70 12.27 -3.47
C PHE A 64 -4.65 12.03 -2.38
N MET A 65 -3.41 11.67 -2.74
CA MET A 65 -2.30 11.49 -1.79
C MET A 65 -2.04 12.77 -0.99
N ALA A 66 -1.90 13.90 -1.67
CA ALA A 66 -1.71 15.20 -1.03
C ALA A 66 -2.86 15.56 -0.07
N LYS A 67 -4.11 15.24 -0.45
CA LYS A 67 -5.29 15.45 0.42
C LYS A 67 -5.22 14.57 1.68
N VAL A 68 -4.83 13.31 1.56
CA VAL A 68 -4.68 12.38 2.70
C VAL A 68 -3.65 12.92 3.68
N VAL A 69 -2.44 13.23 3.20
CA VAL A 69 -1.33 13.74 4.02
C VAL A 69 -1.71 15.08 4.68
N ASN A 70 -2.27 16.02 3.93
CA ASN A 70 -2.70 17.31 4.48
C ASN A 70 -3.78 17.14 5.56
N THR A 71 -4.72 16.20 5.38
CA THR A 71 -5.73 15.94 6.41
C THR A 71 -5.13 15.29 7.65
N TYR A 72 -4.22 14.32 7.48
CA TYR A 72 -3.48 13.74 8.60
C TYR A 72 -2.77 14.84 9.42
N ASN A 73 -2.06 15.73 8.76
CA ASN A 73 -1.31 16.81 9.42
C ASN A 73 -2.22 17.79 10.20
N LYS A 74 -3.42 18.06 9.70
CA LYS A 74 -4.34 19.05 10.27
C LYS A 74 -5.37 18.50 11.25
N THR A 75 -5.59 17.20 11.29
CA THR A 75 -6.60 16.61 12.17
C THR A 75 -6.07 16.39 13.58
N ASP A 76 -6.91 16.60 14.58
CA ASP A 76 -6.62 16.22 15.98
C ASP A 76 -6.93 14.73 16.25
N LYS A 77 -7.47 14.01 15.28
CA LYS A 77 -7.74 12.57 15.42
C LYS A 77 -6.45 11.78 15.41
N LEU A 78 -6.34 10.84 16.32
CA LEU A 78 -5.16 10.00 16.49
C LEU A 78 -5.00 8.92 15.39
N THR A 79 -6.07 8.61 14.66
CA THR A 79 -6.02 7.65 13.55
C THR A 79 -6.62 8.25 12.29
N THR A 80 -5.90 8.14 11.17
CA THR A 80 -6.39 8.42 9.83
C THR A 80 -6.21 7.18 8.98
N GLY A 81 -7.29 6.43 8.74
CA GLY A 81 -7.28 5.22 7.92
C GLY A 81 -7.58 5.52 6.46
N VAL A 82 -6.88 4.82 5.56
CA VAL A 82 -7.06 4.87 4.10
C VAL A 82 -7.12 3.44 3.56
N LEU A 83 -8.11 3.15 2.73
CA LEU A 83 -8.24 1.88 2.02
C LEU A 83 -8.07 2.07 0.51
N PHE A 84 -7.08 1.42 -0.05
CA PHE A 84 -6.87 1.25 -1.49
C PHE A 84 -7.39 -0.12 -1.90
N SER A 85 -8.49 -0.17 -2.63
CA SER A 85 -9.16 -1.43 -2.99
C SER A 85 -9.30 -1.61 -4.50
N GLY A 86 -9.50 -2.84 -4.96
CA GLY A 86 -9.80 -3.15 -6.34
C GLY A 86 -8.86 -4.15 -7.01
N LEU A 87 -8.76 -4.11 -8.33
CA LEU A 87 -8.13 -5.14 -9.15
C LEU A 87 -6.67 -5.40 -8.79
N LYS A 88 -6.21 -6.65 -8.92
CA LYS A 88 -4.78 -7.00 -8.83
C LYS A 88 -4.00 -6.31 -9.96
N GLY A 89 -2.73 -5.98 -9.69
CA GLY A 89 -1.88 -5.32 -10.68
C GLY A 89 -2.28 -3.88 -11.04
N SER A 90 -3.20 -3.27 -10.28
CA SER A 90 -3.70 -1.91 -10.55
C SER A 90 -2.93 -0.79 -9.85
N GLY A 91 -1.85 -1.11 -9.11
CA GLY A 91 -1.01 -0.11 -8.45
C GLY A 91 -1.40 0.27 -7.01
N LYS A 92 -2.30 -0.48 -6.33
CA LYS A 92 -2.72 -0.21 -4.93
C LYS A 92 -1.56 -0.11 -3.95
N THR A 93 -0.70 -1.13 -3.92
CA THR A 93 0.47 -1.19 -3.03
C THR A 93 1.48 -0.08 -3.36
N LEU A 94 1.67 0.22 -4.66
CA LEU A 94 2.49 1.36 -5.09
C LEU A 94 1.95 2.67 -4.52
N MET A 95 0.63 2.89 -4.64
CA MET A 95 -0.05 4.09 -4.14
C MET A 95 0.08 4.22 -2.61
N ALA A 96 -0.10 3.11 -1.87
CA ALA A 96 0.09 3.08 -0.43
C ALA A 96 1.53 3.45 -0.05
N LYS A 97 2.53 2.81 -0.66
CA LYS A 97 3.95 3.12 -0.43
C LYS A 97 4.31 4.57 -0.76
N LYS A 98 3.82 5.11 -1.89
CA LYS A 98 4.04 6.52 -2.25
C LYS A 98 3.39 7.48 -1.26
N THR A 99 2.17 7.20 -0.82
CA THR A 99 1.47 8.01 0.20
C THR A 99 2.25 7.99 1.53
N ALA A 100 2.78 6.83 1.91
CA ALA A 100 3.62 6.70 3.10
C ALA A 100 4.89 7.55 3.01
N MET A 101 5.60 7.49 1.90
CA MET A 101 6.81 8.31 1.67
C MET A 101 6.49 9.82 1.71
N GLU A 102 5.39 10.25 1.08
CA GLU A 102 4.97 11.65 1.09
C GLU A 102 4.54 12.15 2.48
N SER A 103 4.16 11.25 3.38
CA SER A 103 3.80 11.65 4.76
C SER A 103 4.99 12.18 5.55
N GLY A 104 6.23 11.80 5.18
CA GLY A 104 7.44 12.15 5.91
C GLY A 104 7.56 11.49 7.29
N LEU A 105 6.69 10.52 7.61
CA LEU A 105 6.69 9.79 8.88
C LEU A 105 7.64 8.58 8.82
N PRO A 106 8.09 8.03 9.97
CA PRO A 106 8.59 6.68 10.04
C PRO A 106 7.52 5.70 9.54
N ILE A 107 7.90 4.74 8.70
CA ILE A 107 6.96 3.82 8.04
C ILE A 107 7.11 2.44 8.65
N ILE A 108 5.99 1.88 9.14
CA ILE A 108 5.96 0.53 9.70
C ILE A 108 5.09 -0.35 8.80
N THR A 109 5.68 -1.40 8.24
CA THR A 109 4.94 -2.43 7.51
C THR A 109 4.56 -3.56 8.46
N ILE A 110 3.32 -4.02 8.36
CA ILE A 110 2.81 -5.13 9.17
C ILE A 110 2.26 -6.18 8.21
N ASN A 111 2.69 -7.43 8.38
CA ASN A 111 2.13 -8.56 7.66
C ASN A 111 1.12 -9.34 8.51
N ALA A 112 0.30 -10.17 7.87
CA ALA A 112 -0.77 -10.93 8.52
C ALA A 112 -0.27 -12.05 9.46
N ALA A 113 1.03 -12.30 9.52
CA ALA A 113 1.60 -13.27 10.46
C ALA A 113 1.72 -12.73 11.88
N VAL A 114 1.67 -11.39 12.07
CA VAL A 114 1.68 -10.76 13.39
C VAL A 114 0.28 -10.81 13.97
N ARG A 115 0.13 -11.34 15.19
CA ARG A 115 -1.17 -11.42 15.86
C ARG A 115 -1.71 -10.02 16.19
N ALA A 116 -3.02 -9.85 16.12
CA ALA A 116 -3.67 -8.57 16.41
C ALA A 116 -3.38 -8.07 17.84
N SER A 117 -3.30 -8.99 18.83
CA SER A 117 -2.90 -8.65 20.20
C SER A 117 -1.49 -8.04 20.27
N ASP A 118 -0.55 -8.60 19.51
CA ASP A 118 0.84 -8.14 19.51
C ASP A 118 0.96 -6.77 18.85
N ILE A 119 0.16 -6.52 17.80
CA ILE A 119 0.04 -5.21 17.16
C ILE A 119 -0.48 -4.18 18.19
N GLU A 120 -1.58 -4.48 18.86
CA GLU A 120 -2.16 -3.56 19.87
C GLU A 120 -1.19 -3.29 21.02
N ASP A 121 -0.57 -4.34 21.55
CA ASP A 121 0.39 -4.23 22.67
C ASP A 121 1.64 -3.46 22.25
N PHE A 122 2.18 -3.70 21.05
CA PHE A 122 3.31 -2.93 20.52
C PHE A 122 2.98 -1.45 20.43
N PHE A 123 1.88 -1.10 19.75
CA PHE A 123 1.50 0.30 19.55
C PHE A 123 0.98 1.00 20.81
N ALA A 124 0.66 0.27 21.88
CA ALA A 124 0.39 0.87 23.18
C ALA A 124 1.64 1.52 23.81
N HIS A 125 2.83 1.19 23.30
CA HIS A 125 4.12 1.70 23.79
C HIS A 125 4.82 2.65 22.81
N VAL A 126 4.31 2.79 21.57
CA VAL A 126 4.88 3.70 20.56
C VAL A 126 4.40 5.12 20.84
N SER A 127 5.34 6.05 21.01
CA SER A 127 5.05 7.48 21.20
C SER A 127 5.28 8.34 19.97
N ASP A 128 6.07 7.84 19.02
CA ASP A 128 6.34 8.54 17.76
C ASP A 128 5.14 8.44 16.81
N ASP A 129 4.81 9.54 16.13
CA ASP A 129 3.83 9.55 15.05
C ASP A 129 4.34 8.71 13.89
N VAL A 130 3.51 7.80 13.35
CA VAL A 130 3.95 6.81 12.36
C VAL A 130 2.95 6.64 11.22
N CYS A 131 3.48 6.22 10.07
CA CYS A 131 2.69 5.69 8.96
C CYS A 131 2.75 4.17 8.97
N ILE A 132 1.60 3.51 8.93
CA ILE A 132 1.49 2.05 9.00
C ILE A 132 0.93 1.54 7.67
N ILE A 133 1.58 0.53 7.08
CA ILE A 133 1.09 -0.15 5.87
C ILE A 133 0.67 -1.57 6.23
N MET A 134 -0.58 -1.90 5.88
CA MET A 134 -1.17 -3.24 6.01
C MET A 134 -1.62 -3.69 4.62
N ASP A 135 -0.80 -4.52 3.97
CA ASP A 135 -1.07 -4.97 2.60
C ASP A 135 -2.02 -6.18 2.58
N GLU A 136 -2.85 -6.27 1.53
CA GLU A 136 -3.80 -7.36 1.30
C GLU A 136 -4.67 -7.68 2.54
N LEU A 137 -5.34 -6.65 3.08
CA LEU A 137 -6.16 -6.76 4.30
C LEU A 137 -7.35 -7.75 4.15
N ASP A 138 -7.72 -8.10 2.93
CA ASP A 138 -8.70 -9.13 2.58
C ASP A 138 -8.15 -10.56 2.70
N LYS A 139 -6.86 -10.75 3.03
CA LYS A 139 -6.22 -12.05 3.11
C LYS A 139 -5.58 -12.29 4.48
N ASN A 140 -5.88 -13.43 5.08
CA ASN A 140 -5.21 -13.92 6.28
C ASN A 140 -5.26 -12.99 7.53
N TRP A 141 -6.03 -11.89 7.49
CA TRP A 141 -6.21 -10.99 8.62
C TRP A 141 -7.48 -11.31 9.40
N TYR A 142 -7.35 -11.42 10.72
CA TYR A 142 -8.53 -11.52 11.58
C TYR A 142 -9.02 -10.11 11.94
N LEU A 143 -9.75 -9.49 11.03
CA LEU A 143 -10.24 -8.10 11.14
C LEU A 143 -10.98 -7.79 12.44
N PRO A 144 -11.86 -8.66 12.99
CA PRO A 144 -12.53 -8.37 14.25
C PRO A 144 -11.58 -8.04 15.41
N ALA A 145 -10.42 -8.67 15.46
CA ALA A 145 -9.43 -8.41 16.51
C ALA A 145 -8.64 -7.10 16.31
N LEU A 146 -8.65 -6.54 15.08
CA LEU A 146 -7.96 -5.28 14.78
C LEU A 146 -8.83 -4.03 14.98
N LEU A 147 -10.11 -4.19 15.31
CA LEU A 147 -11.04 -3.06 15.44
C LEU A 147 -10.59 -2.06 16.51
N GLY A 148 -10.09 -2.57 17.64
CA GLY A 148 -9.54 -1.73 18.72
C GLY A 148 -8.35 -0.91 18.26
N PHE A 149 -7.46 -1.49 17.46
CA PHE A 149 -6.31 -0.82 16.88
C PHE A 149 -6.73 0.32 15.95
N PHE A 150 -7.69 0.09 15.06
CA PHE A 150 -8.24 1.12 14.17
C PHE A 150 -9.01 2.21 14.92
N ASP A 151 -9.75 1.85 15.97
CA ASP A 151 -10.50 2.81 16.80
C ASP A 151 -9.57 3.63 17.71
N GLY A 152 -8.32 3.25 17.84
CA GLY A 152 -7.36 3.92 18.71
C GLY A 152 -7.67 3.71 20.20
N ALA A 153 -8.07 2.51 20.61
CA ALA A 153 -8.49 2.22 21.98
C ALA A 153 -7.43 2.52 23.06
N LYS A 154 -6.15 2.50 22.69
CA LYS A 154 -5.02 2.89 23.57
C LYS A 154 -4.05 3.79 22.78
N PRO A 155 -4.44 5.04 22.46
CA PRO A 155 -3.61 5.87 21.60
C PRO A 155 -2.46 6.48 22.39
N THR A 156 -1.24 6.17 21.99
CA THR A 156 -0.01 6.82 22.50
C THR A 156 0.59 7.76 21.47
N CYS A 157 0.27 7.55 20.18
CA CYS A 157 0.79 8.33 19.04
C CYS A 157 -0.28 8.50 17.97
N LYS A 158 -0.05 9.41 17.05
CA LYS A 158 -0.90 9.63 15.88
C LYS A 158 -0.49 8.70 14.75
N LYS A 159 -1.47 8.05 14.09
CA LYS A 159 -1.24 7.00 13.10
C LYS A 159 -1.90 7.34 11.77
N LEU A 160 -1.13 7.28 10.68
CA LEU A 160 -1.65 7.21 9.32
C LEU A 160 -1.65 5.73 8.90
N ILE A 161 -2.83 5.11 8.77
CA ILE A 161 -2.94 3.68 8.44
C ILE A 161 -3.36 3.54 6.98
N LEU A 162 -2.50 2.93 6.17
CA LEU A 162 -2.69 2.69 4.74
C LEU A 162 -2.91 1.21 4.50
N CYS A 163 -4.11 0.84 4.08
CA CYS A 163 -4.49 -0.54 3.83
C CYS A 163 -4.69 -0.78 2.34
N THR A 164 -4.34 -1.97 1.85
CA THR A 164 -4.74 -2.42 0.52
C THR A 164 -5.64 -3.64 0.60
N ALA A 165 -6.48 -3.84 -0.42
CA ALA A 165 -7.33 -5.02 -0.55
C ALA A 165 -7.70 -5.27 -2.01
N ASN A 166 -7.89 -6.53 -2.38
CA ASN A 166 -8.42 -6.89 -3.69
C ASN A 166 -9.96 -7.01 -3.64
N ASP A 167 -10.52 -7.52 -2.54
CA ASP A 167 -11.96 -7.59 -2.32
C ASP A 167 -12.35 -6.81 -1.04
N GLU A 168 -13.42 -6.02 -1.14
CA GLU A 168 -13.95 -5.24 -0.02
C GLU A 168 -15.03 -5.96 0.79
N LYS A 169 -15.51 -7.14 0.36
CA LYS A 169 -16.68 -7.79 0.97
C LYS A 169 -16.51 -8.00 2.48
N ASP A 170 -15.41 -8.62 2.86
CA ASP A 170 -15.14 -8.91 4.27
C ASP A 170 -14.73 -7.66 5.05
N ILE A 171 -14.03 -6.74 4.38
CA ILE A 171 -13.60 -5.47 4.95
C ILE A 171 -14.79 -4.57 5.24
N ASN A 172 -15.78 -4.53 4.35
CA ASN A 172 -16.97 -3.72 4.47
C ASN A 172 -17.76 -4.00 5.75
N THR A 173 -17.83 -5.25 6.16
CA THR A 173 -18.57 -5.65 7.36
C THR A 173 -17.97 -5.08 8.65
N TYR A 174 -16.66 -4.89 8.71
CA TYR A 174 -15.96 -4.53 9.95
C TYR A 174 -15.42 -3.09 9.98
N LEU A 175 -15.00 -2.56 8.83
CA LEU A 175 -14.30 -1.28 8.78
C LEU A 175 -15.09 -0.16 8.13
N ASN A 176 -16.11 -0.47 7.32
CA ASN A 176 -16.83 0.53 6.52
C ASN A 176 -17.88 1.35 7.28
N ASP A 177 -18.43 0.83 8.37
CA ASP A 177 -19.53 1.47 9.08
C ASP A 177 -19.09 2.66 9.93
N ARG A 178 -17.78 2.88 10.07
CA ARG A 178 -17.23 3.99 10.85
C ARG A 178 -16.15 4.73 10.11
N CYS A 179 -16.46 5.96 9.68
CA CYS A 179 -15.47 6.88 9.09
C CYS A 179 -14.31 7.23 10.05
N SER A 180 -14.40 6.85 11.32
CA SER A 180 -13.30 6.96 12.28
C SER A 180 -12.20 5.93 12.03
N ARG A 181 -12.52 4.77 11.45
CA ARG A 181 -11.57 3.70 11.12
C ARG A 181 -10.93 3.92 9.76
N ILE A 182 -11.77 3.97 8.71
CA ILE A 182 -11.34 4.23 7.32
C ILE A 182 -11.99 5.54 6.87
N ARG A 183 -11.19 6.60 6.85
CA ARG A 183 -11.64 7.94 6.44
C ARG A 183 -11.68 8.10 4.94
N TYR A 184 -10.74 7.51 4.23
CA TYR A 184 -10.60 7.61 2.79
C TYR A 184 -10.62 6.24 2.12
N LYS A 185 -11.30 6.16 0.99
CA LYS A 185 -11.31 4.98 0.13
C LYS A 185 -10.96 5.39 -1.29
N ARG A 186 -10.06 4.65 -1.90
CA ARG A 186 -9.70 4.81 -3.31
C ARG A 186 -9.85 3.47 -4.01
N LYS A 187 -10.79 3.40 -4.94
CA LYS A 187 -11.04 2.19 -5.73
C LYS A 187 -10.22 2.20 -7.00
N PHE A 188 -9.53 1.12 -7.26
CA PHE A 188 -8.72 0.86 -8.45
C PHE A 188 -9.49 -0.08 -9.37
N ASN A 189 -9.90 0.45 -10.50
CA ASN A 189 -10.61 -0.29 -11.56
C ASN A 189 -9.65 -0.57 -12.72
N SER A 190 -10.15 -1.16 -13.81
CA SER A 190 -9.43 -1.20 -15.07
C SER A 190 -9.00 0.21 -15.48
N ILE A 191 -7.79 0.35 -16.01
CA ILE A 191 -7.30 1.60 -16.57
C ILE A 191 -8.06 1.92 -17.86
N ASP A 192 -8.23 3.19 -18.13
CA ASP A 192 -8.85 3.64 -19.38
C ASP A 192 -7.87 3.62 -20.56
N LYS A 193 -8.39 3.81 -21.77
CA LYS A 193 -7.61 3.80 -23.01
C LYS A 193 -6.48 4.84 -23.01
N ASN A 194 -6.69 6.02 -22.42
CA ASN A 194 -5.67 7.06 -22.41
C ASN A 194 -4.49 6.70 -21.53
N VAL A 195 -4.77 6.08 -20.39
CA VAL A 195 -3.74 5.55 -19.50
C VAL A 195 -3.02 4.39 -20.16
N ALA A 196 -3.74 3.46 -20.81
CA ALA A 196 -3.13 2.36 -21.56
C ALA A 196 -2.22 2.88 -22.68
N LYS A 197 -2.62 3.92 -23.45
CA LYS A 197 -1.77 4.59 -24.45
C LYS A 197 -0.49 5.14 -23.83
N THR A 198 -0.59 5.81 -22.68
CA THR A 198 0.58 6.35 -21.99
C THR A 198 1.57 5.25 -21.59
N VAL A 199 1.07 4.12 -21.13
CA VAL A 199 1.91 2.95 -20.81
C VAL A 199 2.55 2.38 -22.08
N LEU A 200 1.75 2.15 -23.12
CA LEU A 200 2.19 1.51 -24.35
C LEU A 200 3.12 2.38 -25.21
N SER A 201 3.13 3.71 -25.01
CA SER A 201 4.07 4.60 -25.71
C SER A 201 5.56 4.30 -25.44
N GLU A 202 5.85 3.44 -24.47
CA GLU A 202 7.21 2.99 -24.19
C GLU A 202 7.63 1.76 -25.00
N TYR A 203 6.66 1.09 -25.60
CA TYR A 203 6.84 -0.19 -26.27
C TYR A 203 6.53 -0.15 -27.77
N PHE A 204 5.84 0.90 -28.22
CA PHE A 204 5.44 1.10 -29.61
C PHE A 204 5.98 2.43 -30.14
N ASP A 205 6.43 2.46 -31.40
CA ASP A 205 7.16 3.58 -31.99
C ASP A 205 6.25 4.64 -32.63
N THR A 206 5.03 4.29 -33.06
CA THR A 206 4.14 5.20 -33.78
C THR A 206 2.82 5.43 -33.04
N GLU A 207 2.26 6.63 -33.18
CA GLU A 207 0.97 6.96 -32.56
C GLU A 207 -0.15 6.01 -33.02
N GLU A 208 -0.13 5.57 -34.28
CA GLU A 208 -1.11 4.63 -34.82
C GLU A 208 -1.00 3.24 -34.17
N SER A 209 0.23 2.73 -33.98
CA SER A 209 0.45 1.45 -33.31
C SER A 209 0.09 1.50 -31.82
N ILE A 210 0.39 2.62 -31.14
CA ILE A 210 0.00 2.85 -29.74
C ILE A 210 -1.52 2.87 -29.61
N GLU A 211 -2.22 3.59 -30.49
CA GLU A 211 -3.68 3.67 -30.49
C GLU A 211 -4.33 2.30 -30.72
N GLY A 212 -3.84 1.56 -31.75
CA GLY A 212 -4.33 0.21 -32.07
C GLY A 212 -4.12 -0.78 -30.93
N ALA A 213 -2.91 -0.79 -30.34
CA ALA A 213 -2.59 -1.65 -29.20
C ALA A 213 -3.44 -1.33 -27.96
N ALA A 214 -3.63 -0.04 -27.64
CA ALA A 214 -4.47 0.39 -26.52
C ALA A 214 -5.94 0.02 -26.72
N GLU A 215 -6.46 0.17 -27.93
CA GLU A 215 -7.81 -0.24 -28.27
C GLU A 215 -7.99 -1.76 -28.18
N PHE A 216 -7.01 -2.52 -28.66
CA PHE A 216 -6.98 -3.97 -28.53
C PHE A 216 -6.98 -4.38 -27.05
N CYS A 217 -6.07 -3.87 -26.25
CA CYS A 217 -6.04 -4.17 -24.80
C CYS A 217 -7.39 -3.87 -24.13
N CYS A 218 -7.98 -2.71 -24.41
CA CYS A 218 -9.26 -2.30 -23.82
C CYS A 218 -10.44 -3.14 -24.32
N SER A 219 -10.40 -3.68 -25.54
CA SER A 219 -11.48 -4.50 -26.09
C SER A 219 -11.34 -5.98 -25.73
N ALA A 220 -10.14 -6.53 -25.78
CA ALA A 220 -9.87 -7.95 -25.63
C ALA A 220 -9.65 -8.42 -24.19
N MET A 221 -8.96 -7.65 -23.36
CA MET A 221 -8.67 -8.05 -21.98
C MET A 221 -9.90 -7.94 -21.09
N SER A 222 -10.17 -8.96 -20.27
CA SER A 222 -11.23 -8.90 -19.26
C SER A 222 -10.91 -7.91 -18.14
N ILE A 223 -9.61 -7.78 -17.78
CA ILE A 223 -9.09 -6.84 -16.82
C ILE A 223 -7.93 -6.08 -17.47
N VAL A 224 -8.09 -4.77 -17.65
CA VAL A 224 -7.05 -3.88 -18.14
C VAL A 224 -6.33 -3.28 -16.93
N SER A 225 -5.33 -3.99 -16.42
CA SER A 225 -4.48 -3.51 -15.32
C SER A 225 -3.17 -2.93 -15.84
N TYR A 226 -2.44 -2.17 -15.01
CA TYR A 226 -1.10 -1.71 -15.37
C TYR A 226 -0.19 -2.88 -15.69
N ASP A 227 -0.16 -3.92 -14.85
CA ASP A 227 0.68 -5.09 -15.04
C ASP A 227 0.40 -5.78 -16.37
N ASN A 228 -0.88 -6.02 -16.70
CA ASN A 228 -1.25 -6.68 -17.95
C ASN A 228 -0.81 -5.86 -19.17
N VAL A 229 -0.96 -4.53 -19.13
CA VAL A 229 -0.60 -3.65 -20.26
C VAL A 229 0.91 -3.52 -20.40
N VAL A 230 1.65 -3.45 -19.28
CA VAL A 230 3.12 -3.42 -19.29
C VAL A 230 3.67 -4.71 -19.89
N VAL A 231 3.25 -5.87 -19.35
CA VAL A 231 3.74 -7.19 -19.81
C VAL A 231 3.37 -7.43 -21.28
N PHE A 232 2.18 -7.01 -21.71
CA PHE A 232 1.77 -7.07 -23.11
C PHE A 232 2.70 -6.21 -24.01
N GLY A 233 3.02 -4.99 -23.58
CA GLY A 233 3.93 -4.11 -24.31
C GLY A 233 5.35 -4.66 -24.37
N GLU A 234 5.86 -5.21 -23.25
CA GLU A 234 7.19 -5.85 -23.19
C GLU A 234 7.26 -7.05 -24.12
N GLU A 235 6.24 -7.90 -24.14
CA GLU A 235 6.19 -9.08 -24.99
C GLU A 235 6.18 -8.70 -26.47
N HIS A 236 5.36 -7.72 -26.87
CA HIS A 236 5.36 -7.21 -28.24
C HIS A 236 6.73 -6.66 -28.64
N LYS A 237 7.38 -5.89 -27.77
CA LYS A 237 8.72 -5.33 -28.06
C LYS A 237 9.77 -6.40 -28.23
N ASN A 238 9.70 -7.49 -27.47
CA ASN A 238 10.61 -8.62 -27.55
C ASN A 238 10.31 -9.52 -28.76
N ASN A 239 9.04 -9.62 -29.15
CA ASN A 239 8.54 -10.48 -30.24
C ASN A 239 7.63 -9.68 -31.19
N PRO A 240 8.20 -8.73 -32.01
CA PRO A 240 7.41 -7.78 -32.78
C PRO A 240 6.61 -8.40 -33.93
N ASN A 241 6.85 -9.67 -34.25
CA ASN A 241 6.14 -10.39 -35.30
C ASN A 241 4.96 -11.25 -34.76
N SER A 242 4.81 -11.33 -33.43
CA SER A 242 3.68 -12.05 -32.82
C SER A 242 2.40 -11.25 -32.94
N ASP A 243 1.30 -11.94 -33.22
CA ASP A 243 -0.01 -11.38 -33.23
C ASP A 243 -0.44 -10.99 -31.78
N PHE A 244 -1.21 -9.94 -31.62
CA PHE A 244 -1.72 -9.50 -30.32
C PHE A 244 -2.55 -10.58 -29.62
N ASP A 245 -3.30 -11.38 -30.37
CA ASP A 245 -4.04 -12.52 -29.85
C ASP A 245 -3.13 -13.63 -29.34
N GLU A 246 -2.03 -13.90 -30.06
CA GLU A 246 -0.99 -14.85 -29.63
C GLU A 246 -0.36 -14.38 -28.33
N ILE A 247 0.03 -13.11 -28.23
CA ILE A 247 0.62 -12.52 -27.00
C ILE A 247 -0.33 -12.71 -25.80
N LEU A 248 -1.61 -12.40 -25.93
CA LEU A 248 -2.55 -12.59 -24.81
C LEU A 248 -2.68 -14.05 -24.38
N ASN A 249 -2.65 -14.99 -25.33
CA ASN A 249 -2.72 -16.42 -25.02
C ASN A 249 -1.45 -16.90 -24.31
N ASP A 250 -0.27 -16.51 -24.78
CA ASP A 250 1.02 -16.92 -24.21
C ASP A 250 1.19 -16.36 -22.79
N LEU A 251 0.73 -15.16 -22.55
CA LEU A 251 0.72 -14.51 -21.24
C LEU A 251 -0.43 -15.00 -20.33
N ASN A 252 -1.30 -15.87 -20.82
CA ASN A 252 -2.48 -16.35 -20.11
C ASN A 252 -3.34 -15.19 -19.55
N ILE A 253 -3.46 -14.10 -20.31
CA ILE A 253 -4.31 -12.96 -19.95
C ILE A 253 -5.75 -13.28 -20.32
N ALA A 254 -6.65 -13.23 -19.31
CA ALA A 254 -8.05 -13.54 -19.50
C ALA A 254 -8.74 -12.54 -20.46
N ARG A 255 -9.53 -13.07 -21.38
CA ARG A 255 -10.30 -12.31 -22.40
C ARG A 255 -11.72 -12.02 -21.93
N LYS A 256 -12.33 -11.00 -22.54
CA LYS A 256 -13.76 -10.69 -22.41
C LYS A 256 -14.62 -11.74 -23.08
#